data_5550de25ecea890946e69ca386731e52
#
_entry.id   5550de25ecea890946e69ca386731e52
#
_cell.length_a   1.000
_cell.length_b   1.000
_cell.length_c   1.000
_cell.angle_alpha   90.00
_cell.angle_beta   90.00
_cell.angle_gamma   90.00
#
_symmetry.space_group_name_H-M   'P 1'
#
loop_
_entity.id
_entity.type
_entity.pdbx_description
1 polymer ?
#
loop_
_entity_poly.entity_id
_entity_poly.type
_entity_poly.pdbx_seq_one_letter_code
_entity_poly.pdbx_strand_id
1 'polypeptide(L)'
;MATIKRFEEIKVWREARELAKMVYNATSQGGLAKDFGLKEQIQRATVSVGSNIAEGFARNGNKEFVKFLWIAKGSATEVQSQLYTAKDVGYITDEEFKTIYEKAESCNLLIYRFIRSLRSSEYSGERYKRVVGEVEEV
;
A
#
# COMPACT_ATOMS: atom_id res chain seq x y z
N MET A 1 -23.43 7.70 9.26
CA MET A 1 -22.22 7.09 8.75
C MET A 1 -21.64 7.87 7.60
N ALA A 2 -20.34 8.10 7.67
CA ALA A 2 -19.67 8.84 6.63
C ALA A 2 -19.47 7.97 5.39
N THR A 3 -19.69 8.57 4.23
CA THR A 3 -19.41 7.94 2.95
C THR A 3 -18.06 8.45 2.47
N ILE A 4 -17.18 7.56 2.04
CA ILE A 4 -15.91 7.97 1.45
C ILE A 4 -16.17 8.60 0.09
N LYS A 5 -15.75 9.85 -0.05
CA LYS A 5 -15.94 10.60 -1.29
C LYS A 5 -14.64 10.74 -2.07
N ARG A 6 -13.51 10.60 -1.40
CA ARG A 6 -12.20 10.80 -1.99
C ARG A 6 -11.26 9.74 -1.46
N PHE A 7 -10.34 9.29 -2.30
CA PHE A 7 -9.40 8.26 -1.87
C PHE A 7 -8.52 8.70 -0.69
N GLU A 8 -8.29 10.01 -0.55
CA GLU A 8 -7.47 10.54 0.54
C GLU A 8 -8.07 10.27 1.91
N GLU A 9 -9.36 9.96 1.97
CA GLU A 9 -10.04 9.63 3.21
C GLU A 9 -9.81 8.18 3.63
N ILE A 10 -9.28 7.36 2.73
CA ILE A 10 -9.05 5.94 3.01
C ILE A 10 -7.78 5.79 3.85
N LYS A 11 -7.94 5.17 5.03
CA LYS A 11 -6.83 5.02 5.96
C LYS A 11 -5.62 4.33 5.34
N VAL A 12 -5.84 3.21 4.63
CA VAL A 12 -4.70 2.47 4.07
C VAL A 12 -4.01 3.24 2.96
N TRP A 13 -4.72 4.13 2.26
CA TRP A 13 -4.06 4.99 1.29
C TRP A 13 -3.09 5.93 2.00
N ARG A 14 -3.50 6.49 3.13
CA ARG A 14 -2.62 7.37 3.91
C ARG A 14 -1.42 6.62 4.47
N GLU A 15 -1.62 5.36 4.90
CA GLU A 15 -0.52 4.51 5.35
C GLU A 15 0.45 4.19 4.22
N ALA A 16 -0.08 3.93 3.02
CA ALA A 16 0.75 3.69 1.84
C ALA A 16 1.57 4.93 1.48
N ARG A 17 1.01 6.11 1.66
CA ARG A 17 1.72 7.36 1.44
C ARG A 17 2.90 7.51 2.40
N GLU A 18 2.69 7.15 3.67
CA GLU A 18 3.77 7.17 4.66
C GLU A 18 4.85 6.15 4.31
N LEU A 19 4.46 4.96 3.88
CA LEU A 19 5.41 3.96 3.43
C LEU A 19 6.29 4.50 2.30
N ALA A 20 5.69 5.19 1.34
CA ALA A 20 6.42 5.77 0.22
C ALA A 20 7.45 6.78 0.71
N LYS A 21 7.09 7.63 1.66
CA LYS A 21 8.03 8.59 2.25
C LYS A 21 9.21 7.89 2.89
N MET A 22 8.95 6.84 3.65
CA MET A 22 10.00 6.08 4.32
C MET A 22 10.97 5.45 3.31
N VAL A 23 10.43 4.86 2.25
CA VAL A 23 11.23 4.22 1.22
C VAL A 23 12.06 5.27 0.45
N TYR A 24 11.47 6.39 0.10
CA TYR A 24 12.20 7.43 -0.61
C TYR A 24 13.32 8.02 0.26
N ASN A 25 13.09 8.17 1.55
CA ASN A 25 14.14 8.62 2.46
C ASN A 25 15.28 7.61 2.52
N ALA A 26 14.98 6.32 2.65
CA ALA A 26 16.00 5.28 2.71
C ALA A 26 16.78 5.16 1.39
N THR A 27 16.09 5.31 0.26
CA THR A 27 16.71 5.14 -1.06
C THR A 27 17.51 6.37 -1.51
N SER A 28 17.47 7.45 -0.74
CA SER A 28 18.26 8.65 -1.05
C SER A 28 19.60 8.65 -0.31
N GLN A 29 19.94 7.58 0.41
CA GLN A 29 21.13 7.54 1.27
C GLN A 29 21.98 6.32 0.98
N GLY A 30 23.28 6.48 1.21
CA GLY A 30 24.26 5.39 1.22
C GLY A 30 24.29 4.56 -0.06
N GLY A 31 24.55 3.27 0.11
CA GLY A 31 24.67 2.34 -1.01
C GLY A 31 23.38 2.17 -1.79
N LEU A 32 22.25 2.27 -1.11
CA LEU A 32 20.95 2.12 -1.76
C LEU A 32 20.71 3.24 -2.78
N ALA A 33 21.17 4.46 -2.48
CA ALA A 33 21.04 5.59 -3.41
C ALA A 33 21.84 5.36 -4.70
N LYS A 34 22.87 4.53 -4.64
CA LYS A 34 23.77 4.28 -5.78
C LYS A 34 23.41 3.02 -6.56
N ASP A 35 22.63 2.14 -5.96
CA ASP A 35 22.17 0.93 -6.62
C ASP A 35 20.87 1.25 -7.38
N PHE A 36 21.03 1.75 -8.60
CA PHE A 36 19.90 2.24 -9.37
C PHE A 36 18.86 1.16 -9.65
N GLY A 37 19.28 -0.08 -9.85
CA GLY A 37 18.35 -1.19 -10.11
C GLY A 37 17.43 -1.44 -8.94
N LEU A 38 18.00 -1.66 -7.75
CA LEU A 38 17.20 -1.93 -6.56
C LEU A 38 16.41 -0.70 -6.14
N LYS A 39 17.04 0.47 -6.17
CA LYS A 39 16.38 1.73 -5.85
C LYS A 39 15.11 1.92 -6.67
N GLU A 40 15.21 1.74 -7.99
CA GLU A 40 14.08 1.93 -8.89
C GLU A 40 12.97 0.92 -8.60
N GLN A 41 13.33 -0.34 -8.39
CA GLN A 41 12.33 -1.37 -8.11
C GLN A 41 11.56 -1.12 -6.82
N ILE A 42 12.25 -0.78 -5.75
CA ILE A 42 11.58 -0.57 -4.47
C ILE A 42 10.75 0.72 -4.48
N GLN A 43 11.21 1.75 -5.16
CA GLN A 43 10.44 2.98 -5.33
C GLN A 43 9.17 2.73 -6.12
N ARG A 44 9.26 1.99 -7.22
CA ARG A 44 8.08 1.63 -8.03
C ARG A 44 7.09 0.82 -7.23
N ALA A 45 7.56 -0.18 -6.51
CA ALA A 45 6.68 -1.04 -5.72
C ALA A 45 5.94 -0.22 -4.66
N THR A 46 6.65 0.66 -3.97
CA THR A 46 6.00 1.44 -2.91
C THR A 46 4.98 2.44 -3.46
N VAL A 47 5.28 3.09 -4.58
CA VAL A 47 4.32 4.01 -5.22
C VAL A 47 3.09 3.24 -5.70
N SER A 48 3.29 2.02 -6.20
CA SER A 48 2.21 1.18 -6.71
C SER A 48 1.17 0.83 -5.63
N VAL A 49 1.57 0.75 -4.35
CA VAL A 49 0.61 0.47 -3.28
C VAL A 49 -0.50 1.51 -3.26
N GLY A 50 -0.14 2.77 -3.07
CA GLY A 50 -1.10 3.85 -3.00
C GLY A 50 -1.83 4.10 -4.32
N SER A 51 -1.09 4.01 -5.44
CA SER A 51 -1.69 4.25 -6.76
C SER A 51 -2.80 3.26 -7.07
N ASN A 52 -2.62 1.99 -6.71
CA ASN A 52 -3.65 0.99 -6.96
C ASN A 52 -4.85 1.13 -6.03
N ILE A 53 -4.64 1.56 -4.80
CA ILE A 53 -5.77 1.86 -3.91
C ILE A 53 -6.60 3.01 -4.50
N ALA A 54 -5.95 4.08 -4.89
CA ALA A 54 -6.63 5.24 -5.46
C ALA A 54 -7.34 4.91 -6.76
N GLU A 55 -6.67 4.19 -7.65
CA GLU A 55 -7.26 3.81 -8.92
C GLU A 55 -8.45 2.88 -8.73
N GLY A 56 -8.31 1.90 -7.84
CA GLY A 56 -9.41 0.98 -7.54
C GLY A 56 -10.63 1.70 -7.00
N PHE A 57 -10.41 2.68 -6.13
CA PHE A 57 -11.49 3.49 -5.59
C PHE A 57 -12.20 4.29 -6.68
N ALA A 58 -11.47 4.75 -7.68
CA ALA A 58 -12.03 5.54 -8.78
C ALA A 58 -12.83 4.68 -9.76
N ARG A 59 -12.62 3.35 -9.75
CA ARG A 59 -13.37 2.44 -10.62
C ARG A 59 -14.79 2.29 -10.12
N ASN A 60 -15.64 1.78 -11.00
CA ASN A 60 -17.05 1.58 -10.67
C ASN A 60 -17.29 0.13 -10.25
N GLY A 61 -17.80 -0.06 -9.03
CA GLY A 61 -18.17 -1.35 -8.52
C GLY A 61 -17.10 -2.06 -7.70
N ASN A 62 -17.55 -2.99 -6.84
CA ASN A 62 -16.67 -3.65 -5.88
C ASN A 62 -15.72 -4.67 -6.52
N LYS A 63 -16.15 -5.32 -7.57
CA LYS A 63 -15.33 -6.33 -8.21
C LYS A 63 -14.03 -5.71 -8.74
N GLU A 64 -14.13 -4.54 -9.35
CA GLU A 64 -12.95 -3.84 -9.86
C GLU A 64 -12.10 -3.31 -8.72
N PHE A 65 -12.71 -2.75 -7.69
CA PHE A 65 -11.97 -2.24 -6.54
C PHE A 65 -11.15 -3.34 -5.87
N VAL A 66 -11.77 -4.50 -5.65
CA VAL A 66 -11.07 -5.64 -5.03
C VAL A 66 -9.87 -6.06 -5.87
N LYS A 67 -10.02 -6.07 -7.19
CA LYS A 67 -8.93 -6.42 -8.09
C LYS A 67 -7.72 -5.51 -7.89
N PHE A 68 -7.94 -4.19 -7.84
CA PHE A 68 -6.86 -3.24 -7.62
C PHE A 68 -6.26 -3.35 -6.22
N LEU A 69 -7.08 -3.67 -5.23
CA LEU A 69 -6.58 -3.88 -3.86
C LEU A 69 -5.66 -5.08 -3.77
N TRP A 70 -5.95 -6.16 -4.51
CA TRP A 70 -5.04 -7.31 -4.57
C TRP A 70 -3.70 -6.92 -5.19
N ILE A 71 -3.71 -6.08 -6.22
CA ILE A 71 -2.47 -5.59 -6.82
C ILE A 71 -1.69 -4.75 -5.80
N ALA A 72 -2.37 -3.87 -5.09
CA ALA A 72 -1.75 -3.05 -4.06
C ALA A 72 -1.10 -3.91 -2.98
N LYS A 73 -1.80 -4.98 -2.55
CA LYS A 73 -1.28 -5.89 -1.53
C LYS A 73 -0.02 -6.59 -2.02
N GLY A 74 -0.02 -7.03 -3.27
CA GLY A 74 1.17 -7.64 -3.88
C GLY A 74 2.34 -6.67 -3.93
N SER A 75 2.07 -5.40 -4.22
CA SER A 75 3.12 -4.37 -4.24
C SER A 75 3.73 -4.15 -2.87
N ALA A 76 2.93 -4.14 -1.81
CA ALA A 76 3.44 -4.01 -0.45
C ALA A 76 4.31 -5.21 -0.07
N THR A 77 3.91 -6.40 -0.47
CA THR A 77 4.71 -7.61 -0.26
C THR A 77 6.03 -7.54 -1.02
N GLU A 78 5.99 -7.01 -2.22
CA GLU A 78 7.19 -6.81 -3.03
C GLU A 78 8.18 -5.88 -2.34
N VAL A 79 7.69 -4.79 -1.74
CA VAL A 79 8.53 -3.90 -0.93
C VAL A 79 9.21 -4.68 0.20
N GLN A 80 8.46 -5.54 0.89
CA GLN A 80 9.01 -6.34 1.98
C GLN A 80 10.12 -7.26 1.49
N SER A 81 9.93 -7.89 0.35
CA SER A 81 10.94 -8.77 -0.24
C SER A 81 12.21 -7.98 -0.61
N GLN A 82 12.03 -6.82 -1.21
CA GLN A 82 13.17 -5.99 -1.62
C GLN A 82 13.92 -5.40 -0.43
N LEU A 83 13.24 -5.17 0.69
CA LEU A 83 13.90 -4.72 1.92
C LEU A 83 14.89 -5.76 2.44
N TYR A 84 14.58 -7.05 2.30
CA TYR A 84 15.53 -8.10 2.66
C TYR A 84 16.81 -7.98 1.84
N THR A 85 16.68 -7.76 0.54
CA THR A 85 17.85 -7.59 -0.32
C THR A 85 18.70 -6.40 0.15
N ALA A 86 18.03 -5.26 0.41
CA ALA A 86 18.74 -4.06 0.86
C ALA A 86 19.47 -4.29 2.19
N LYS A 87 18.84 -5.02 3.11
CA LYS A 87 19.44 -5.35 4.40
C LYS A 87 20.62 -6.30 4.22
N ASP A 88 20.43 -7.35 3.44
CA ASP A 88 21.43 -8.41 3.28
C ASP A 88 22.72 -7.90 2.65
N VAL A 89 22.64 -6.93 1.76
CA VAL A 89 23.82 -6.35 1.14
C VAL A 89 24.36 -5.14 1.92
N GLY A 90 23.77 -4.85 3.08
CA GLY A 90 24.29 -3.83 3.98
C GLY A 90 23.89 -2.39 3.66
N TYR A 91 22.87 -2.19 2.84
CA TYR A 91 22.44 -0.83 2.49
C TYR A 91 21.60 -0.14 3.57
N ILE A 92 20.94 -0.93 4.39
CA ILE A 92 20.10 -0.40 5.49
C ILE A 92 20.41 -1.17 6.77
N THR A 93 20.18 -0.53 7.90
CA THR A 93 20.38 -1.16 9.21
C THR A 93 19.21 -2.07 9.53
N ASP A 94 19.41 -2.95 10.53
CA ASP A 94 18.35 -3.81 11.02
C ASP A 94 17.15 -2.99 11.51
N GLU A 95 17.43 -1.85 12.14
CA GLU A 95 16.38 -0.96 12.65
C GLU A 95 15.59 -0.32 11.51
N GLU A 96 16.28 0.18 10.50
CA GLU A 96 15.63 0.74 9.32
C GLU A 96 14.77 -0.30 8.62
N PHE A 97 15.32 -1.50 8.45
CA PHE A 97 14.58 -2.62 7.88
C PHE A 97 13.29 -2.87 8.66
N LYS A 98 13.41 -3.02 9.98
CA LYS A 98 12.25 -3.33 10.83
C LYS A 98 11.16 -2.26 10.71
N THR A 99 11.55 -0.99 10.77
CA THR A 99 10.61 0.11 10.73
C THR A 99 9.83 0.14 9.42
N ILE A 100 10.52 0.01 8.30
CA ILE A 100 9.86 0.06 6.98
C ILE A 100 9.07 -1.21 6.72
N TYR A 101 9.63 -2.36 7.10
CA TYR A 101 8.95 -3.65 6.95
C TYR A 101 7.61 -3.66 7.68
N GLU A 102 7.60 -3.18 8.93
CA GLU A 102 6.37 -3.14 9.72
C GLU A 102 5.33 -2.19 9.13
N LYS A 103 5.77 -1.08 8.54
CA LYS A 103 4.83 -0.19 7.86
C LYS A 103 4.20 -0.88 6.64
N ALA A 104 4.99 -1.60 5.86
CA ALA A 104 4.49 -2.36 4.72
C ALA A 104 3.54 -3.47 5.18
N GLU A 105 3.86 -4.12 6.30
CA GLU A 105 3.01 -5.16 6.86
C GLU A 105 1.66 -4.58 7.31
N SER A 106 1.68 -3.41 7.91
CA SER A 106 0.46 -2.70 8.29
C SER A 106 -0.42 -2.44 7.06
N CYS A 107 0.20 -1.99 5.96
CA CYS A 107 -0.54 -1.80 4.72
C CYS A 107 -1.14 -3.11 4.22
N ASN A 108 -0.37 -4.21 4.26
CA ASN A 108 -0.85 -5.51 3.84
C ASN A 108 -2.10 -5.94 4.62
N LEU A 109 -2.06 -5.81 5.94
CA LEU A 109 -3.17 -6.21 6.79
C LEU A 109 -4.41 -5.35 6.55
N LEU A 110 -4.23 -4.05 6.44
CA LEU A 110 -5.34 -3.13 6.19
C LEU A 110 -5.98 -3.38 4.83
N ILE A 111 -5.17 -3.63 3.80
CA ILE A 111 -5.69 -3.95 2.48
C ILE A 111 -6.48 -5.25 2.52
N TYR A 112 -5.97 -6.28 3.18
CA TYR A 112 -6.65 -7.56 3.28
C TYR A 112 -8.02 -7.42 3.96
N ARG A 113 -8.06 -6.69 5.09
CA ARG A 113 -9.33 -6.44 5.78
C ARG A 113 -10.31 -5.67 4.91
N PHE A 114 -9.80 -4.72 4.16
CA PHE A 114 -10.60 -3.93 3.22
C PHE A 114 -11.22 -4.83 2.16
N ILE A 115 -10.40 -5.70 1.56
CA ILE A 115 -10.88 -6.66 0.56
C ILE A 115 -12.00 -7.53 1.14
N ARG A 116 -11.81 -8.04 2.37
CA ARG A 116 -12.82 -8.86 3.01
C ARG A 116 -14.13 -8.11 3.20
N SER A 117 -14.06 -6.86 3.65
CA SER A 117 -15.25 -6.03 3.83
C SER A 117 -15.99 -5.83 2.52
N LEU A 118 -15.26 -5.54 1.45
CA LEU A 118 -15.87 -5.31 0.16
C LEU A 118 -16.51 -6.57 -0.41
N ARG A 119 -15.90 -7.73 -0.16
CA ARG A 119 -16.45 -9.01 -0.63
C ARG A 119 -17.71 -9.43 0.10
N SER A 120 -17.85 -9.03 1.35
CA SER A 120 -19.06 -9.35 2.12
C SER A 120 -20.20 -8.41 1.80
N SER A 121 -19.96 -7.35 1.01
CA SER A 121 -20.99 -6.39 0.64
C SER A 121 -21.83 -6.92 -0.50
N GLU A 122 -23.14 -6.68 -0.44
CA GLU A 122 -24.06 -6.99 -1.51
C GLU A 122 -24.24 -5.82 -2.46
N TYR A 123 -23.63 -4.68 -2.13
CA TYR A 123 -23.76 -3.46 -2.93
C TYR A 123 -22.73 -3.41 -4.04
N SER A 124 -23.05 -2.62 -5.05
CA SER A 124 -22.14 -2.34 -6.13
C SER A 124 -22.22 -0.85 -6.49
N GLY A 125 -21.27 -0.36 -7.27
CA GLY A 125 -21.24 1.03 -7.69
C GLY A 125 -21.16 1.98 -6.51
N GLU A 126 -22.02 2.98 -6.49
CA GLU A 126 -21.97 4.02 -5.46
C GLU A 126 -22.29 3.49 -4.07
N ARG A 127 -23.19 2.51 -3.97
CA ARG A 127 -23.52 1.91 -2.69
C ARG A 127 -22.33 1.22 -2.07
N TYR A 128 -21.53 0.68 -2.93
CA TYR A 128 -20.34 0.00 -2.52
C TYR A 128 -19.36 0.94 -1.81
N LYS A 129 -19.20 2.13 -2.33
CA LYS A 129 -18.33 3.13 -1.72
C LYS A 129 -18.82 3.56 -0.34
N ARG A 130 -20.11 3.45 -0.09
CA ARG A 130 -20.65 3.72 1.25
C ARG A 130 -20.20 2.68 2.25
N VAL A 131 -20.24 1.40 1.83
CA VAL A 131 -19.75 0.32 2.70
C VAL A 131 -18.27 0.53 3.00
N VAL A 132 -17.50 0.95 2.01
CA VAL A 132 -16.10 1.30 2.20
C VAL A 132 -15.95 2.37 3.27
N GLY A 133 -16.83 3.36 3.28
CA GLY A 133 -16.80 4.42 4.29
C GLY A 133 -16.97 3.92 5.70
N GLU A 134 -17.73 2.85 5.88
CA GLU A 134 -17.97 2.28 7.20
C GLU A 134 -16.80 1.51 7.76
N VAL A 135 -15.88 1.12 6.91
CA VAL A 135 -14.73 0.31 7.31
C VAL A 135 -13.41 1.01 7.03
N GLU A 136 -13.44 2.32 6.90
CA GLU A 136 -12.23 3.08 6.60
C GLU A 136 -11.15 2.97 7.67
N GLU A 137 -11.53 2.58 8.89
CA GLU A 137 -10.58 2.38 9.97
C GLU A 137 -9.77 1.10 9.81
N VAL A 138 -10.19 0.26 8.93
CA VAL A 138 -9.52 -0.99 8.60
C VAL A 138 -8.43 -0.74 7.51
#